data_297b6cb3abd04829e02a9e77eafb2a82
#
_entry.id   297b6cb3abd04829e02a9e77eafb2a82
#
_cell.length_a   1.000
_cell.length_b   1.000
_cell.length_c   1.000
_cell.angle_alpha   90.00
_cell.angle_beta   90.00
_cell.angle_gamma   90.00
#
_symmetry.space_group_name_H-M   'P 1'
#
loop_
_entity.id
_entity.type
_entity.pdbx_description
1 polymer ?
#
loop_
_entity_poly.entity_id
_entity_poly.type
_entity_poly.pdbx_seq_one_letter_code
_entity_poly.pdbx_strand_id
1 'polypeptide(L)' 'MTMNCPSCGILMIWLNGSIVHDQQINYYECRNCKIKLNTLSDGSYEITQQDNEQKLE' A
#
# COMPACT_ATOMS: atom_id res chain seq x y z
N MET A 1 -10.54 8.13 3.51
CA MET A 1 -9.63 7.27 4.27
C MET A 1 -8.19 7.64 3.98
N THR A 2 -7.38 7.55 4.96
CA THR A 2 -5.98 7.92 4.82
C THR A 2 -5.11 6.83 5.39
N MET A 3 -3.88 6.77 4.90
CA MET A 3 -2.90 5.83 5.41
C MET A 3 -1.52 6.44 5.27
N ASN A 4 -0.72 6.27 6.31
CA ASN A 4 0.66 6.72 6.28
C ASN A 4 1.56 5.58 5.88
N CYS A 5 2.59 5.91 5.11
CA CYS A 5 3.55 4.91 4.66
C CYS A 5 4.28 4.33 5.87
N PRO A 6 4.30 3.01 6.02
CA PRO A 6 5.00 2.41 7.16
C PRO A 6 6.51 2.56 7.09
N SER A 7 7.03 2.92 5.91
CA SER A 7 8.46 3.04 5.72
C SER A 7 8.96 4.46 5.96
N CYS A 8 8.26 5.46 5.41
CA CYS A 8 8.72 6.84 5.53
C CYS A 8 7.76 7.74 6.30
N GLY A 9 6.55 7.30 6.55
CA GLY A 9 5.61 8.03 7.39
C GLY A 9 4.77 9.09 6.68
N ILE A 10 5.01 9.35 5.41
CA ILE A 10 4.20 10.36 4.73
C ILE A 10 2.86 9.78 4.32
N LEU A 11 1.93 10.67 4.04
CA LEU A 11 0.58 10.27 3.67
C LEU A 11 0.59 9.61 2.30
N MET A 12 0.04 8.42 2.21
CA MET A 12 -0.04 7.69 0.95
C MET A 12 -1.25 8.14 0.14
N ILE A 13 -1.22 7.83 -1.13
CA ILE A 13 -2.28 8.18 -2.07
C ILE A 13 -3.15 6.95 -2.27
N TRP A 14 -4.46 7.15 -2.09
CA TRP A 14 -5.43 6.07 -2.35
C TRP A 14 -5.60 5.92 -3.86
N LEU A 15 -5.41 4.71 -4.37
CA LEU A 15 -5.52 4.43 -5.79
C LEU A 15 -6.93 3.96 -6.15
N ASN A 16 -7.37 2.88 -5.53
CA ASN A 16 -8.73 2.41 -5.73
C ASN A 16 -9.07 1.38 -4.67
N GLY A 17 -10.30 0.88 -4.72
CA GLY A 17 -10.76 -0.15 -3.80
C GLY A 17 -11.35 -1.31 -4.55
N SER A 18 -11.36 -2.46 -3.90
CA SER A 18 -11.91 -3.67 -4.48
C SER A 18 -12.53 -4.52 -3.38
N ILE A 19 -13.42 -5.41 -3.76
CA ILE A 19 -14.02 -6.35 -2.80
C ILE A 19 -13.73 -7.75 -3.29
N VAL A 20 -13.04 -8.52 -2.44
CA VAL A 20 -12.66 -9.89 -2.77
C VAL A 20 -13.03 -10.75 -1.58
N HIS A 21 -13.84 -11.80 -1.82
CA HIS A 21 -14.28 -12.73 -0.77
C HIS A 21 -14.89 -11.99 0.41
N ASP A 22 -15.78 -11.01 0.11
CA ASP A 22 -16.46 -10.21 1.13
C ASP A 22 -15.52 -9.35 1.96
N GLN A 23 -14.28 -9.17 1.52
CA GLN A 23 -13.33 -8.27 2.18
C GLN A 23 -13.09 -7.08 1.29
N GLN A 24 -13.11 -5.90 1.89
CA GLN A 24 -12.79 -4.69 1.16
C GLN A 24 -11.29 -4.46 1.21
N ILE A 25 -10.71 -4.26 0.03
CA ILE A 25 -9.27 -4.02 -0.10
C ILE A 25 -9.08 -2.66 -0.69
N ASN A 26 -8.27 -1.83 -0.05
CA ASN A 26 -7.94 -0.50 -0.54
C ASN A 26 -6.47 -0.48 -0.95
N TYR A 27 -6.19 0.10 -2.10
CA TYR A 27 -4.85 0.16 -2.66
C TYR A 27 -4.26 1.55 -2.50
N TYR A 28 -3.05 1.60 -2.01
CA TYR A 28 -2.36 2.86 -1.73
C TYR A 28 -0.98 2.86 -2.36
N GLU A 29 -0.48 4.05 -2.61
CA GLU A 29 0.86 4.22 -3.16
C GLU A 29 1.59 5.32 -2.41
N CYS A 30 2.84 5.07 -2.06
CA CYS A 30 3.73 6.07 -1.50
C CYS A 30 4.67 6.56 -2.59
N ARG A 31 4.57 7.84 -2.93
CA ARG A 31 5.40 8.40 -3.99
C ARG A 31 6.84 8.61 -3.52
N ASN A 32 7.02 8.78 -2.23
CA ASN A 32 8.36 9.01 -1.70
C ASN A 32 9.20 7.73 -1.73
N CYS A 33 8.64 6.64 -1.26
CA CYS A 33 9.34 5.36 -1.23
C CYS A 33 9.10 4.52 -2.48
N LYS A 34 8.12 4.92 -3.29
CA LYS A 34 7.74 4.20 -4.50
C LYS A 34 7.32 2.78 -4.20
N ILE A 35 6.57 2.61 -3.12
CA ILE A 35 6.01 1.32 -2.77
C ILE A 35 4.50 1.39 -2.93
N LYS A 36 3.91 0.24 -3.17
CA LYS A 36 2.47 0.09 -3.24
C LYS A 36 2.06 -0.97 -2.24
N LEU A 37 0.96 -0.71 -1.56
CA LEU A 37 0.44 -1.68 -0.63
C LEU A 37 -1.08 -1.67 -0.67
N ASN A 38 -1.66 -2.69 -0.10
CA ASN A 38 -3.10 -2.75 0.04
C ASN A 38 -3.44 -3.06 1.49
N THR A 39 -4.55 -2.48 1.94
CA THR A 39 -5.05 -2.72 3.28
C THR A 39 -6.27 -3.61 3.22
N LEU A 40 -6.47 -4.38 4.27
CA LEU A 40 -7.59 -5.30 4.36
C LEU A 40 -8.57 -4.81 5.41
N SER A 41 -9.78 -5.35 5.37
CA SER A 41 -10.82 -4.86 6.27
C SER A 41 -10.56 -5.22 7.73
N ASP A 42 -9.66 -6.17 7.98
CA ASP A 42 -9.33 -6.54 9.35
C ASP A 42 -8.24 -5.65 9.96
N GLY A 43 -7.76 -4.66 9.21
CA GLY A 43 -6.76 -3.74 9.70
C GLY A 43 -5.34 -4.08 9.32
N SER A 44 -5.13 -5.21 8.65
CA SER A 44 -3.79 -5.56 8.20
C SER A 44 -3.50 -4.95 6.85
N TYR A 45 -2.24 -5.01 6.44
CA TYR A 45 -1.85 -4.52 5.12
C TYR A 45 -0.79 -5.43 4.54
N GLU A 46 -0.62 -5.29 3.23
CA GLU A 46 0.33 -6.12 2.51
C GLU A 46 1.01 -5.26 1.44
N ILE A 47 2.33 -5.31 1.39
CA ILE A 47 3.07 -4.57 0.38
C ILE A 47 3.09 -5.39 -0.89
N THR A 48 2.55 -4.82 -1.97
CA THR A 48 2.44 -5.53 -3.23
C THR A 48 3.53 -5.17 -4.21
N GLN A 49 4.19 -4.02 -4.01
CA GLN A 49 5.27 -3.61 -4.90
C GLN A 49 6.22 -2.73 -4.12
N GLN A 50 7.50 -2.98 -4.29
CA GLN A 50 8.54 -2.21 -3.65
C GLN A 50 9.62 -1.92 -4.66
N ASP A 51 9.91 -0.64 -4.84
CA ASP A 51 10.76 -0.21 -5.93
C ASP A 51 12.14 0.22 -5.47
N ASN A 52 12.42 0.02 -4.22
CA ASN A 52 13.70 0.44 -3.71
C ASN A 52 14.74 -0.65 -3.67
N GLU A 53 14.58 -1.75 -4.28
CA GLU A 53 15.44 -2.79 -4.20
C GLU A 53 16.36 -2.95 -5.10
N GLN A 54 16.89 -2.82 -5.25
CA GLN A 54 17.64 -2.86 -6.18
C GLN A 54 18.17 -3.97 -6.61
N LYS A 55 18.18 -4.17 -6.93
CA LYS A 55 18.50 -5.04 -7.41
C LYS A 55 19.39 -5.53 -7.74
N LEU A 56 19.76 -5.66 -7.61
CA LEU A 56 20.69 -6.11 -7.81
C LEU A 56 21.15 -6.79 -8.34
N GLU A 57 21.34 -6.82 -8.57
CA GLU A 57 21.94 -7.34 -8.95
C GLU A 57 22.25 -7.55 -9.31
#